data_0b6e1fe0f9b6c9a1c894e36260bf77c4
#
_entry.id   0b6e1fe0f9b6c9a1c894e36260bf77c4
#
_cell.length_a   1.000
_cell.length_b   1.000
_cell.length_c   1.000
_cell.angle_alpha   90.00
_cell.angle_beta   90.00
_cell.angle_gamma   90.00
#
_symmetry.space_group_name_H-M   'P 1'
#
loop_
_entity.id
_entity.type
_entity.pdbx_description
1 polymer ?
#
loop_
_entity_poly.entity_id
_entity_poly.type
_entity_poly.pdbx_seq_one_letter_code
_entity_poly.pdbx_strand_id
1 'polypeptide(L)'
;MRSYRKLSTFLLSIILLLTLLLTPVQAALLDEVRTIIEAAYVDPVDEALLQADSVEEILEKLNDPHSVFFTPEEYQAFLDSIGDSRFSGIGVQIESVPEGILVVNVLPNSPAEAANIRAGDIILSVDGKSLQGLTTEQAVPIMRGPEGSQIKVTIKRGKSIFALPILRQTVVIPSVKAELLDKNIGYIDIDSFGLESISEFRQGVDALRSKGAKAFIIDLRNNTGGYLVSALDIAGYFIGSDPALKTQSRNKTSITNAYKQRRDISEPSIFLVNEFSASASEILAAAVQDHDKALIIGQTTYGKGTMQRVFQLGSGEGFLKLTTARFFSPNGNTIEGKGIIPDLLIQENDPLKAAQLLLSGSGTSHNITFRIGRLNYSVDTRIAATPDYWSAYQELINQLPDYTLYRLSEESEWQVTDPQQLQESYLFYFPAYQKLNHLESIPEDKEFCISFSQALENESFNKDTLQLIEASSGERIALDFLFLGSRQVVVTPKSKLEEGKSYWLLIHPEVELSGQGKLGIGRVTTIKVGTKESLETIKVL
;
A
#
# COMPACT_ATOMS: atom_id res chain seq x y z
N MET A 1 25.71 16.01 71.63
CA MET A 1 26.73 15.74 70.59
C MET A 1 27.07 14.25 70.36
N ARG A 2 27.08 13.36 71.33
CA ARG A 2 27.35 11.90 71.11
C ARG A 2 26.22 11.12 70.37
N SER A 3 24.95 11.56 70.48
CA SER A 3 23.82 10.88 69.82
C SER A 3 23.79 11.12 68.32
N TYR A 4 24.10 12.30 67.80
CA TYR A 4 24.13 12.60 66.36
C TYR A 4 25.27 11.90 65.59
N ARG A 5 26.41 11.66 66.24
CA ARG A 5 27.52 10.90 65.63
C ARG A 5 27.18 9.43 65.43
N LYS A 6 26.39 8.80 66.33
CA LYS A 6 25.95 7.41 66.17
C LYS A 6 24.89 7.26 65.07
N LEU A 7 23.99 8.25 64.92
CA LEU A 7 22.98 8.25 63.87
C LEU A 7 23.62 8.44 62.48
N SER A 8 24.60 9.35 62.34
CA SER A 8 25.30 9.60 61.09
C SER A 8 26.18 8.40 60.65
N THR A 9 26.83 7.71 61.57
CA THR A 9 27.60 6.48 61.26
C THR A 9 26.69 5.32 60.91
N PHE A 10 25.50 5.21 61.51
CA PHE A 10 24.51 4.19 61.19
C PHE A 10 23.87 4.44 59.81
N LEU A 11 23.54 5.69 59.46
CA LEU A 11 23.08 6.07 58.13
C LEU A 11 24.15 5.86 57.07
N LEU A 12 25.40 6.21 57.36
CA LEU A 12 26.52 5.98 56.42
C LEU A 12 26.79 4.48 56.20
N SER A 13 26.65 3.65 57.24
CA SER A 13 26.78 2.19 57.14
C SER A 13 25.62 1.53 56.36
N ILE A 14 24.39 2.07 56.47
CA ILE A 14 23.23 1.61 55.67
C ILE A 14 23.42 2.00 54.23
N ILE A 15 23.85 3.22 53.93
CA ILE A 15 24.16 3.67 52.57
C ILE A 15 25.28 2.83 51.93
N LEU A 16 26.35 2.57 52.70
CA LEU A 16 27.45 1.72 52.24
C LEU A 16 27.05 0.24 52.05
N LEU A 17 26.16 -0.27 52.90
CA LEU A 17 25.58 -1.62 52.77
C LEU A 17 24.64 -1.74 51.56
N LEU A 18 23.85 -0.69 51.28
CA LEU A 18 23.00 -0.61 50.08
C LEU A 18 23.83 -0.54 48.80
N THR A 19 24.93 0.20 48.77
CA THR A 19 25.81 0.28 47.62
C THR A 19 26.57 -1.03 47.39
N LEU A 20 26.90 -1.78 48.44
CA LEU A 20 27.58 -3.08 48.36
C LEU A 20 26.61 -4.22 47.91
N LEU A 21 25.31 -4.07 48.06
CA LEU A 21 24.30 -5.03 47.59
C LEU A 21 23.88 -4.80 46.13
N LEU A 22 24.02 -3.58 45.63
CA LEU A 22 23.68 -3.24 44.22
C LEU A 22 24.76 -3.69 43.22
N THR A 23 26.02 -3.70 43.62
CA THR A 23 27.14 -4.05 42.73
C THR A 23 27.14 -5.50 42.24
N PRO A 24 26.79 -6.55 43.01
CA PRO A 24 26.82 -7.92 42.50
C PRO A 24 25.64 -8.22 41.53
N VAL A 25 24.52 -7.53 41.67
CA VAL A 25 23.36 -7.73 40.78
C VAL A 25 23.62 -7.13 39.41
N GLN A 26 24.12 -5.90 39.33
CA GLN A 26 24.51 -5.27 38.07
C GLN A 26 25.68 -6.02 37.36
N ALA A 27 26.65 -6.55 38.12
CA ALA A 27 27.70 -7.33 37.53
C ALA A 27 27.18 -8.65 36.96
N ALA A 28 26.25 -9.32 37.63
CA ALA A 28 25.62 -10.54 37.14
C ALA A 28 24.79 -10.30 35.88
N LEU A 29 24.02 -9.21 35.83
CA LEU A 29 23.26 -8.79 34.66
C LEU A 29 24.16 -8.55 33.44
N LEU A 30 25.23 -7.81 33.64
CA LEU A 30 26.21 -7.49 32.58
C LEU A 30 26.88 -8.78 32.04
N ASP A 31 27.26 -9.71 32.90
CA ASP A 31 27.88 -10.99 32.49
C ASP A 31 26.89 -11.88 31.73
N GLU A 32 25.59 -11.89 32.11
CA GLU A 32 24.54 -12.60 31.38
C GLU A 32 24.34 -11.98 29.98
N VAL A 33 24.26 -10.66 29.86
CA VAL A 33 24.17 -9.95 28.59
C VAL A 33 25.34 -10.24 27.67
N ARG A 34 26.60 -10.21 28.21
CA ARG A 34 27.79 -10.57 27.47
C ARG A 34 27.72 -12.00 26.92
N THR A 35 27.30 -12.94 27.76
CA THR A 35 27.17 -14.35 27.38
C THR A 35 26.13 -14.52 26.26
N ILE A 36 24.99 -13.86 26.36
CA ILE A 36 23.93 -13.93 25.33
C ILE A 36 24.43 -13.33 24.02
N ILE A 37 25.05 -12.14 24.05
CA ILE A 37 25.59 -11.48 22.86
C ILE A 37 26.66 -12.34 22.19
N GLU A 38 27.62 -12.86 22.96
CA GLU A 38 28.67 -13.75 22.46
C GLU A 38 28.08 -15.01 21.81
N ALA A 39 27.04 -15.59 22.38
CA ALA A 39 26.44 -16.81 21.88
C ALA A 39 25.47 -16.61 20.70
N ALA A 40 24.72 -15.52 20.66
CA ALA A 40 23.53 -15.39 19.84
C ALA A 40 23.51 -14.21 18.86
N TYR A 41 24.37 -13.20 19.00
CA TYR A 41 24.40 -12.09 18.05
C TYR A 41 24.75 -12.58 16.64
N VAL A 42 24.15 -12.00 15.62
CA VAL A 42 24.22 -12.47 14.23
C VAL A 42 25.65 -12.46 13.67
N ASP A 43 26.46 -11.47 14.05
CA ASP A 43 27.86 -11.35 13.61
C ASP A 43 28.84 -11.77 14.70
N PRO A 44 30.08 -12.12 14.34
CA PRO A 44 31.16 -12.28 15.31
C PRO A 44 31.36 -10.99 16.11
N VAL A 45 31.50 -11.11 17.42
CA VAL A 45 31.68 -9.99 18.34
C VAL A 45 33.14 -9.90 18.76
N ASP A 46 33.69 -8.68 18.73
CA ASP A 46 35.06 -8.44 19.22
C ASP A 46 35.10 -8.61 20.76
N GLU A 47 36.13 -9.27 21.28
CA GLU A 47 36.36 -9.43 22.71
C GLU A 47 36.43 -8.08 23.43
N ALA A 48 36.99 -7.04 22.80
CA ALA A 48 37.06 -5.69 23.34
C ALA A 48 35.67 -5.05 23.57
N LEU A 49 34.66 -5.40 22.76
CA LEU A 49 33.26 -4.95 22.95
C LEU A 49 32.68 -5.56 24.22
N LEU A 50 32.98 -6.83 24.48
CA LEU A 50 32.50 -7.55 25.67
C LEU A 50 33.16 -7.09 26.97
N GLN A 51 34.26 -6.30 26.91
CA GLN A 51 34.93 -5.72 28.07
C GLN A 51 34.31 -4.37 28.50
N ALA A 52 33.27 -3.88 27.85
CA ALA A 52 32.57 -2.64 28.25
C ALA A 52 31.98 -2.74 29.67
N ASP A 53 31.87 -1.61 30.35
CA ASP A 53 31.54 -1.57 31.79
C ASP A 53 30.02 -1.51 32.07
N SER A 54 29.16 -1.37 31.03
CA SER A 54 27.72 -1.38 31.16
C SER A 54 27.01 -2.01 29.96
N VAL A 55 25.74 -2.39 30.10
CA VAL A 55 24.90 -2.93 29.03
C VAL A 55 24.70 -1.89 27.92
N GLU A 56 24.49 -0.64 28.29
CA GLU A 56 24.31 0.47 27.36
C GLU A 56 25.58 0.66 26.49
N GLU A 57 26.76 0.63 27.10
CA GLU A 57 28.03 0.77 26.38
C GLU A 57 28.28 -0.42 25.43
N ILE A 58 27.89 -1.65 25.81
CA ILE A 58 27.96 -2.82 24.93
C ILE A 58 27.08 -2.59 23.70
N LEU A 59 25.81 -2.18 23.90
CA LEU A 59 24.85 -1.97 22.82
C LEU A 59 25.25 -0.80 21.92
N GLU A 60 25.80 0.28 22.48
CA GLU A 60 26.34 1.40 21.71
C GLU A 60 27.53 0.96 20.82
N LYS A 61 28.46 0.20 21.38
CA LYS A 61 29.61 -0.36 20.62
C LYS A 61 29.15 -1.40 19.58
N LEU A 62 28.09 -2.15 19.85
CA LEU A 62 27.48 -3.09 18.90
C LEU A 62 26.98 -2.37 17.65
N ASN A 63 26.57 -1.10 17.80
CA ASN A 63 26.08 -0.23 16.73
C ASN A 63 24.97 -0.86 15.89
N ASP A 64 24.10 -1.62 16.55
CA ASP A 64 22.93 -2.24 15.94
C ASP A 64 21.65 -1.57 16.46
N PRO A 65 20.95 -0.78 15.64
CA PRO A 65 19.75 -0.03 16.06
C PRO A 65 18.58 -0.92 16.46
N HIS A 66 18.65 -2.22 16.15
CA HIS A 66 17.60 -3.19 16.44
C HIS A 66 17.85 -3.98 17.73
N SER A 67 19.07 -3.93 18.28
CA SER A 67 19.43 -4.57 19.56
C SER A 67 19.25 -3.58 20.70
N VAL A 68 18.37 -3.89 21.64
CA VAL A 68 17.95 -2.97 22.72
C VAL A 68 17.76 -3.75 24.01
N PHE A 69 18.17 -3.15 25.13
CA PHE A 69 17.80 -3.60 26.46
C PHE A 69 16.52 -2.88 26.91
N PHE A 70 15.61 -3.61 27.52
CA PHE A 70 14.37 -3.10 28.09
C PHE A 70 14.28 -3.44 29.58
N THR A 71 13.89 -2.49 30.37
CA THR A 71 13.30 -2.77 31.70
C THR A 71 11.97 -3.55 31.53
N PRO A 72 11.44 -4.19 32.59
CA PRO A 72 10.15 -4.87 32.50
C PRO A 72 9.00 -3.95 32.03
N GLU A 73 8.99 -2.69 32.48
CA GLU A 73 7.99 -1.69 32.09
C GLU A 73 8.14 -1.29 30.62
N GLU A 74 9.36 -1.05 30.15
CA GLU A 74 9.63 -0.72 28.73
C GLU A 74 9.33 -1.90 27.82
N TYR A 75 9.60 -3.11 28.27
CA TYR A 75 9.27 -4.33 27.51
C TYR A 75 7.76 -4.51 27.37
N GLN A 76 6.99 -4.23 28.44
CA GLN A 76 5.53 -4.25 28.35
C GLN A 76 5.02 -3.20 27.37
N ALA A 77 5.55 -1.97 27.45
CA ALA A 77 5.19 -0.91 26.51
C ALA A 77 5.56 -1.27 25.05
N PHE A 78 6.70 -1.95 24.85
CA PHE A 78 7.09 -2.48 23.55
C PHE A 78 6.11 -3.55 23.05
N LEU A 79 5.71 -4.52 23.89
CA LEU A 79 4.70 -5.52 23.53
C LEU A 79 3.36 -4.87 23.14
N ASP A 80 2.93 -3.88 23.90
CA ASP A 80 1.70 -3.12 23.63
C ASP A 80 1.80 -2.36 22.28
N SER A 81 3.01 -2.00 21.84
CA SER A 81 3.23 -1.28 20.57
C SER A 81 3.27 -2.16 19.33
N ILE A 82 3.73 -3.42 19.46
CA ILE A 82 3.97 -4.30 18.29
C ILE A 82 2.87 -5.32 18.06
N GLY A 83 2.04 -5.59 19.03
CA GLY A 83 1.39 -6.88 18.99
C GLY A 83 -0.08 -6.97 19.20
N ASP A 84 -0.70 -6.06 19.81
CA ASP A 84 -2.12 -6.22 19.99
C ASP A 84 -2.89 -5.08 19.32
N SER A 85 -3.53 -5.44 18.19
CA SER A 85 -4.73 -4.75 17.74
C SER A 85 -5.82 -4.73 18.81
N ARG A 86 -5.52 -5.26 20.02
CA ARG A 86 -6.39 -5.33 21.19
C ARG A 86 -5.94 -4.32 22.24
N PHE A 87 -6.85 -3.50 22.67
CA PHE A 87 -6.63 -2.64 23.83
C PHE A 87 -7.87 -2.61 24.71
N SER A 88 -7.69 -2.48 26.01
CA SER A 88 -8.81 -2.28 26.91
C SER A 88 -9.21 -0.81 26.95
N GLY A 89 -10.43 -0.52 26.49
CA GLY A 89 -10.93 0.85 26.35
C GLY A 89 -12.39 0.90 25.94
N ILE A 90 -12.78 2.00 25.30
CA ILE A 90 -14.17 2.21 24.87
C ILE A 90 -14.40 2.00 23.37
N GLY A 91 -13.34 1.96 22.52
CA GLY A 91 -13.46 1.66 21.11
C GLY A 91 -13.91 2.84 20.23
N VAL A 92 -13.18 3.95 20.30
CA VAL A 92 -13.36 5.13 19.45
C VAL A 92 -12.05 5.53 18.79
N GLN A 93 -12.12 6.01 17.55
CA GLN A 93 -11.06 6.77 16.91
C GLN A 93 -11.28 8.24 17.21
N ILE A 94 -10.22 8.93 17.56
CA ILE A 94 -10.30 10.26 18.18
C ILE A 94 -9.32 11.25 17.56
N GLU A 95 -9.69 12.53 17.65
CA GLU A 95 -8.87 13.66 17.26
C GLU A 95 -8.98 14.75 18.33
N SER A 96 -7.89 15.50 18.57
CA SER A 96 -7.94 16.60 19.53
C SER A 96 -8.59 17.85 18.92
N VAL A 97 -9.49 18.46 19.69
CA VAL A 97 -10.13 19.73 19.34
C VAL A 97 -10.07 20.69 20.55
N PRO A 98 -10.21 22.00 20.37
CA PRO A 98 -10.09 22.95 21.49
C PRO A 98 -11.03 22.67 22.68
N GLU A 99 -12.20 22.11 22.44
CA GLU A 99 -13.22 21.84 23.45
C GLU A 99 -13.02 20.51 24.19
N GLY A 100 -12.20 19.57 23.64
CA GLY A 100 -11.99 18.24 24.19
C GLY A 100 -11.48 17.27 23.13
N ILE A 101 -12.04 16.07 23.08
CA ILE A 101 -11.64 15.01 22.15
C ILE A 101 -12.82 14.66 21.23
N LEU A 102 -12.65 14.92 19.93
CA LEU A 102 -13.64 14.59 18.90
C LEU A 102 -13.61 13.08 18.61
N VAL A 103 -14.76 12.46 18.60
CA VAL A 103 -14.94 11.10 18.08
C VAL A 103 -15.05 11.16 16.55
N VAL A 104 -14.03 10.70 15.86
CA VAL A 104 -14.00 10.62 14.39
C VAL A 104 -14.76 9.40 13.90
N ASN A 105 -14.58 8.26 14.60
CA ASN A 105 -15.24 7.01 14.27
C ASN A 105 -15.50 6.18 15.54
N VAL A 106 -16.49 5.30 15.49
CA VAL A 106 -16.79 4.32 16.54
C VAL A 106 -16.57 2.92 15.98
N LEU A 107 -15.75 2.14 16.67
CA LEU A 107 -15.41 0.79 16.24
C LEU A 107 -16.62 -0.15 16.40
N PRO A 108 -16.89 -1.03 15.43
CA PRO A 108 -17.97 -2.01 15.53
C PRO A 108 -17.78 -2.94 16.73
N ASN A 109 -18.89 -3.35 17.33
CA ASN A 109 -18.94 -4.22 18.52
C ASN A 109 -18.18 -3.69 19.75
N SER A 110 -17.95 -2.38 19.81
CA SER A 110 -17.25 -1.72 20.90
C SER A 110 -18.19 -1.25 22.02
N PRO A 111 -17.65 -1.02 23.25
CA PRO A 111 -18.42 -0.40 24.33
C PRO A 111 -19.00 0.98 23.97
N ALA A 112 -18.31 1.76 23.17
CA ALA A 112 -18.78 3.07 22.70
C ALA A 112 -20.01 2.93 21.77
N GLU A 113 -19.99 1.95 20.87
CA GLU A 113 -21.14 1.65 20.02
C GLU A 113 -22.34 1.21 20.88
N ALA A 114 -22.13 0.27 21.82
CA ALA A 114 -23.16 -0.19 22.76
C ALA A 114 -23.73 0.97 23.61
N ALA A 115 -22.90 1.96 23.95
CA ALA A 115 -23.30 3.17 24.66
C ALA A 115 -23.89 4.25 23.73
N ASN A 116 -24.07 3.97 22.43
CA ASN A 116 -24.60 4.91 21.43
C ASN A 116 -23.78 6.20 21.28
N ILE A 117 -22.46 6.13 21.47
CA ILE A 117 -21.52 7.16 21.04
C ILE A 117 -21.50 7.18 19.51
N ARG A 118 -21.31 8.36 18.90
CA ARG A 118 -21.36 8.55 17.45
C ARG A 118 -20.19 9.39 16.97
N ALA A 119 -19.83 9.21 15.73
CA ALA A 119 -18.94 10.16 15.05
C ALA A 119 -19.51 11.58 15.12
N GLY A 120 -18.65 12.56 15.40
CA GLY A 120 -19.02 13.96 15.66
C GLY A 120 -19.33 14.29 17.12
N ASP A 121 -19.36 13.33 18.04
CA ASP A 121 -19.42 13.60 19.48
C ASP A 121 -18.09 14.17 19.96
N ILE A 122 -18.14 15.09 20.94
CA ILE A 122 -16.92 15.59 21.60
C ILE A 122 -16.91 15.09 23.04
N ILE A 123 -15.89 14.34 23.41
CA ILE A 123 -15.65 13.88 24.78
C ILE A 123 -15.05 15.06 25.58
N LEU A 124 -15.80 15.58 26.52
CA LEU A 124 -15.41 16.71 27.34
C LEU A 124 -14.63 16.30 28.60
N SER A 125 -15.00 15.16 29.18
CA SER A 125 -14.35 14.64 30.39
C SER A 125 -14.57 13.14 30.58
N VAL A 126 -13.65 12.51 31.31
CA VAL A 126 -13.73 11.09 31.75
C VAL A 126 -13.54 11.07 33.26
N ASP A 127 -14.49 10.48 34.00
CA ASP A 127 -14.54 10.40 35.47
C ASP A 127 -14.34 11.81 36.15
N GLY A 128 -14.88 12.86 35.50
CA GLY A 128 -14.76 14.24 35.96
C GLY A 128 -13.43 14.91 35.57
N LYS A 129 -12.45 14.23 35.03
CA LYS A 129 -11.20 14.80 34.52
C LYS A 129 -11.45 15.42 33.15
N SER A 130 -11.23 16.74 33.01
CA SER A 130 -11.41 17.46 31.75
C SER A 130 -10.40 16.97 30.69
N LEU A 131 -10.86 16.85 29.46
CA LEU A 131 -10.02 16.57 28.28
C LEU A 131 -9.79 17.81 27.41
N GLN A 132 -10.28 18.96 27.82
CA GLN A 132 -10.12 20.21 27.10
C GLN A 132 -8.65 20.59 26.96
N GLY A 133 -8.22 20.87 25.72
CA GLY A 133 -6.85 21.26 25.41
C GLY A 133 -5.80 20.14 25.50
N LEU A 134 -6.21 18.90 25.76
CA LEU A 134 -5.30 17.74 25.71
C LEU A 134 -5.06 17.29 24.28
N THR A 135 -3.85 16.78 24.03
CA THR A 135 -3.56 16.04 22.80
C THR A 135 -4.17 14.63 22.87
N THR A 136 -4.25 13.93 21.74
CA THR A 136 -4.71 12.53 21.68
C THR A 136 -3.87 11.63 22.57
N GLU A 137 -2.54 11.80 22.57
CA GLU A 137 -1.59 11.03 23.38
C GLU A 137 -1.83 11.21 24.88
N GLN A 138 -2.24 12.40 25.29
CA GLN A 138 -2.57 12.72 26.69
C GLN A 138 -3.94 12.19 27.10
N ALA A 139 -4.89 12.13 26.18
CA ALA A 139 -6.27 11.70 26.43
C ALA A 139 -6.42 10.17 26.44
N VAL A 140 -5.70 9.46 25.57
CA VAL A 140 -5.78 7.98 25.44
C VAL A 140 -5.56 7.26 26.77
N PRO A 141 -4.52 7.55 27.58
CA PRO A 141 -4.33 6.87 28.88
C PRO A 141 -5.48 7.09 29.87
N ILE A 142 -6.21 8.20 29.76
CA ILE A 142 -7.36 8.52 30.63
C ILE A 142 -8.58 7.67 30.23
N MET A 143 -8.74 7.41 28.94
CA MET A 143 -9.85 6.61 28.39
C MET A 143 -9.58 5.10 28.48
N ARG A 144 -8.32 4.66 28.37
CA ARG A 144 -7.89 3.27 28.57
C ARG A 144 -7.92 2.89 30.06
N GLY A 145 -7.83 1.60 30.34
CA GLY A 145 -7.73 1.06 31.70
C GLY A 145 -8.08 -0.43 31.73
N PRO A 146 -8.07 -1.06 32.92
CA PRO A 146 -8.33 -2.49 33.05
C PRO A 146 -9.68 -2.90 32.45
N GLU A 147 -9.69 -4.04 31.76
CA GLU A 147 -10.93 -4.64 31.24
C GLU A 147 -11.93 -4.87 32.38
N GLY A 148 -13.22 -4.63 32.10
CA GLY A 148 -14.28 -4.73 33.09
C GLY A 148 -14.40 -3.52 34.03
N SER A 149 -13.48 -2.55 33.98
CA SER A 149 -13.61 -1.29 34.75
C SER A 149 -14.61 -0.34 34.09
N GLN A 150 -15.41 0.33 34.91
CA GLN A 150 -16.40 1.30 34.44
C GLN A 150 -15.82 2.71 34.47
N ILE A 151 -16.11 3.49 33.43
CA ILE A 151 -15.83 4.94 33.38
C ILE A 151 -17.11 5.73 33.11
N LYS A 152 -17.12 6.99 33.52
CA LYS A 152 -18.18 7.93 33.22
C LYS A 152 -17.66 8.96 32.22
N VAL A 153 -18.14 8.85 30.96
CA VAL A 153 -17.74 9.73 29.86
C VAL A 153 -18.79 10.83 29.71
N THR A 154 -18.37 12.11 29.79
CA THR A 154 -19.23 13.25 29.48
C THR A 154 -19.01 13.66 28.02
N ILE A 155 -20.06 13.67 27.23
CA ILE A 155 -19.99 14.00 25.80
C ILE A 155 -20.88 15.21 25.48
N LYS A 156 -20.46 15.97 24.47
CA LYS A 156 -21.24 17.00 23.79
C LYS A 156 -21.65 16.50 22.42
N ARG A 157 -22.94 16.49 22.16
CA ARG A 157 -23.54 16.17 20.85
C ARG A 157 -24.40 17.33 20.38
N GLY A 158 -23.91 18.10 19.43
CA GLY A 158 -24.55 19.35 19.03
C GLY A 158 -24.64 20.32 20.21
N LYS A 159 -25.86 20.66 20.65
CA LYS A 159 -26.09 21.55 21.82
C LYS A 159 -26.29 20.80 23.14
N SER A 160 -26.38 19.48 23.12
CA SER A 160 -26.69 18.64 24.28
C SER A 160 -25.41 18.15 24.95
N ILE A 161 -25.35 18.20 26.27
CA ILE A 161 -24.27 17.62 27.08
C ILE A 161 -24.90 16.56 27.99
N PHE A 162 -24.34 15.38 28.01
CA PHE A 162 -24.80 14.28 28.86
C PHE A 162 -23.64 13.34 29.20
N ALA A 163 -23.82 12.55 30.24
CA ALA A 163 -22.81 11.62 30.72
C ALA A 163 -23.30 10.18 30.57
N LEU A 164 -22.42 9.29 30.10
CA LEU A 164 -22.68 7.89 29.88
C LEU A 164 -21.73 7.04 30.73
N PRO A 165 -22.23 6.05 31.49
CA PRO A 165 -21.37 5.02 32.06
C PRO A 165 -21.00 4.03 30.96
N ILE A 166 -19.71 3.72 30.81
CA ILE A 166 -19.19 2.79 29.81
C ILE A 166 -18.28 1.79 30.51
N LEU A 167 -18.52 0.50 30.25
CA LEU A 167 -17.66 -0.56 30.74
C LEU A 167 -16.51 -0.75 29.73
N ARG A 168 -15.26 -0.61 30.16
CA ARG A 168 -14.11 -0.91 29.32
C ARG A 168 -14.08 -2.38 28.97
N GLN A 169 -13.85 -2.67 27.73
CA GLN A 169 -13.69 -4.03 27.22
C GLN A 169 -12.46 -4.10 26.33
N THR A 170 -11.98 -5.29 26.07
CA THR A 170 -11.00 -5.52 25.02
C THR A 170 -11.62 -5.16 23.68
N VAL A 171 -11.07 -4.14 23.03
CA VAL A 171 -11.45 -3.68 21.69
C VAL A 171 -10.39 -4.19 20.73
N VAL A 172 -10.84 -4.82 19.67
CA VAL A 172 -9.95 -5.29 18.58
C VAL A 172 -10.04 -4.27 17.43
N ILE A 173 -8.89 -3.74 17.02
CA ILE A 173 -8.78 -2.98 15.76
C ILE A 173 -8.44 -3.99 14.68
N PRO A 174 -9.31 -4.24 13.70
CA PRO A 174 -8.95 -5.16 12.63
C PRO A 174 -7.68 -4.71 11.91
N SER A 175 -6.70 -5.60 11.84
CA SER A 175 -5.46 -5.40 11.11
C SER A 175 -5.61 -5.64 9.61
N VAL A 176 -6.72 -6.24 9.19
CA VAL A 176 -7.05 -6.53 7.80
C VAL A 176 -8.43 -5.98 7.47
N LYS A 177 -8.51 -5.17 6.42
CA LYS A 177 -9.75 -4.63 5.86
C LYS A 177 -9.96 -5.20 4.47
N ALA A 178 -11.20 -5.48 4.11
CA ALA A 178 -11.54 -6.10 2.83
C ALA A 178 -12.75 -5.44 2.20
N GLU A 179 -12.61 -4.98 0.95
CA GLU A 179 -13.70 -4.38 0.18
C GLU A 179 -13.68 -4.85 -1.28
N LEU A 180 -14.86 -4.88 -1.89
CA LEU A 180 -15.00 -5.20 -3.30
C LEU A 180 -14.99 -3.90 -4.11
N LEU A 181 -13.98 -3.74 -4.95
CA LEU A 181 -13.86 -2.64 -5.89
C LEU A 181 -14.61 -2.96 -7.20
N ASP A 182 -14.68 -1.98 -8.08
CA ASP A 182 -15.21 -2.15 -9.42
C ASP A 182 -14.51 -3.30 -10.17
N LYS A 183 -15.17 -3.83 -11.20
CA LYS A 183 -14.68 -4.99 -11.99
C LYS A 183 -14.48 -6.27 -11.20
N ASN A 184 -15.14 -6.40 -10.04
CA ASN A 184 -15.02 -7.56 -9.15
C ASN A 184 -13.59 -7.79 -8.66
N ILE A 185 -12.87 -6.73 -8.35
CA ILE A 185 -11.54 -6.79 -7.75
C ILE A 185 -11.70 -6.77 -6.24
N GLY A 186 -11.22 -7.81 -5.56
CA GLY A 186 -11.15 -7.85 -4.10
C GLY A 186 -9.93 -7.05 -3.64
N TYR A 187 -10.14 -6.01 -2.86
CA TYR A 187 -9.07 -5.23 -2.22
C TYR A 187 -8.96 -5.65 -0.76
N ILE A 188 -7.75 -5.97 -0.34
CA ILE A 188 -7.43 -6.37 1.02
C ILE A 188 -6.26 -5.52 1.50
N ASP A 189 -6.53 -4.65 2.46
CA ASP A 189 -5.56 -3.80 3.13
C ASP A 189 -5.10 -4.50 4.41
N ILE A 190 -3.80 -4.70 4.56
CA ILE A 190 -3.17 -5.30 5.74
C ILE A 190 -2.35 -4.22 6.45
N ASP A 191 -2.91 -3.62 7.48
CA ASP A 191 -2.24 -2.57 8.27
C ASP A 191 -1.03 -3.10 9.07
N SER A 192 -1.12 -4.35 9.56
CA SER A 192 -0.05 -5.01 10.33
C SER A 192 -0.22 -6.53 10.38
N PHE A 193 0.85 -7.26 10.73
CA PHE A 193 0.80 -8.70 10.92
C PHE A 193 0.61 -9.05 12.39
N GLY A 194 -0.61 -8.86 12.91
CA GLY A 194 -1.05 -9.30 14.24
C GLY A 194 -1.36 -10.80 14.28
N LEU A 195 -1.66 -11.33 15.47
CA LEU A 195 -2.04 -12.73 15.65
C LEU A 195 -3.40 -13.07 15.02
N GLU A 196 -4.30 -12.10 14.92
CA GLU A 196 -5.62 -12.28 14.31
C GLU A 196 -5.62 -12.06 12.78
N SER A 197 -4.53 -11.49 12.22
CA SER A 197 -4.47 -11.09 10.80
C SER A 197 -4.79 -12.25 9.85
N ILE A 198 -4.38 -13.49 10.18
CA ILE A 198 -4.70 -14.66 9.35
C ILE A 198 -6.20 -14.97 9.34
N SER A 199 -6.87 -14.85 10.49
CA SER A 199 -8.30 -15.12 10.58
C SER A 199 -9.11 -14.04 9.87
N GLU A 200 -8.68 -12.77 9.99
CA GLU A 200 -9.28 -11.61 9.31
C GLU A 200 -9.06 -11.68 7.80
N PHE A 201 -7.83 -12.00 7.35
CA PHE A 201 -7.50 -12.19 5.94
C PHE A 201 -8.37 -13.28 5.31
N ARG A 202 -8.47 -14.44 5.95
CA ARG A 202 -9.33 -15.54 5.50
C ARG A 202 -10.79 -15.12 5.37
N GLN A 203 -11.34 -14.44 6.38
CA GLN A 203 -12.71 -13.95 6.36
C GLN A 203 -12.90 -12.94 5.21
N GLY A 204 -11.94 -12.04 5.01
CA GLY A 204 -11.93 -11.07 3.91
C GLY A 204 -11.96 -11.76 2.54
N VAL A 205 -11.08 -12.72 2.30
CA VAL A 205 -11.03 -13.49 1.04
C VAL A 205 -12.34 -14.24 0.80
N ASP A 206 -12.86 -14.96 1.81
CA ASP A 206 -14.12 -15.71 1.67
C ASP A 206 -15.32 -14.80 1.41
N ALA A 207 -15.39 -13.64 2.09
CA ALA A 207 -16.43 -12.64 1.87
C ALA A 207 -16.34 -12.03 0.47
N LEU A 208 -15.15 -11.68 0.00
CA LEU A 208 -14.95 -11.11 -1.34
C LEU A 208 -15.27 -12.12 -2.45
N ARG A 209 -14.86 -13.39 -2.30
CA ARG A 209 -15.24 -14.47 -3.22
C ARG A 209 -16.75 -14.67 -3.27
N SER A 210 -17.44 -14.61 -2.12
CA SER A 210 -18.91 -14.71 -2.07
C SER A 210 -19.61 -13.55 -2.77
N LYS A 211 -18.98 -12.38 -2.84
CA LYS A 211 -19.44 -11.19 -3.59
C LYS A 211 -19.01 -11.22 -5.06
N GLY A 212 -18.28 -12.25 -5.50
CA GLY A 212 -17.90 -12.44 -6.89
C GLY A 212 -16.53 -11.87 -7.28
N ALA A 213 -15.62 -11.65 -6.33
CA ALA A 213 -14.24 -11.26 -6.62
C ALA A 213 -13.57 -12.27 -7.56
N LYS A 214 -12.89 -11.77 -8.59
CA LYS A 214 -12.20 -12.55 -9.63
C LYS A 214 -10.70 -12.26 -9.69
N ALA A 215 -10.25 -11.28 -8.95
CA ALA A 215 -8.85 -10.88 -8.81
C ALA A 215 -8.68 -10.24 -7.44
N PHE A 216 -7.43 -10.13 -6.96
CA PHE A 216 -7.14 -9.53 -5.67
C PHE A 216 -6.04 -8.49 -5.75
N ILE A 217 -6.21 -7.42 -4.98
CA ILE A 217 -5.15 -6.46 -4.65
C ILE A 217 -4.89 -6.58 -3.16
N ILE A 218 -3.65 -6.88 -2.79
CA ILE A 218 -3.19 -6.96 -1.40
C ILE A 218 -2.34 -5.73 -1.13
N ASP A 219 -2.81 -4.86 -0.27
CA ASP A 219 -2.11 -3.62 0.06
C ASP A 219 -1.27 -3.78 1.32
N LEU A 220 0.03 -3.64 1.17
CA LEU A 220 1.03 -3.65 2.25
C LEU A 220 1.68 -2.28 2.43
N ARG A 221 1.18 -1.24 1.78
CA ARG A 221 1.72 0.11 1.93
C ARG A 221 1.56 0.56 3.39
N ASN A 222 2.59 1.19 3.93
CA ASN A 222 2.67 1.64 5.34
C ASN A 222 2.64 0.52 6.39
N ASN A 223 2.68 -0.75 6.00
CA ASN A 223 2.74 -1.89 6.90
C ASN A 223 4.18 -2.17 7.33
N THR A 224 4.54 -1.81 8.54
CA THR A 224 5.90 -1.98 9.10
C THR A 224 6.23 -3.42 9.51
N GLY A 225 5.31 -4.37 9.28
CA GLY A 225 5.49 -5.78 9.59
C GLY A 225 4.67 -6.27 10.79
N GLY A 226 5.26 -7.12 11.60
CA GLY A 226 4.63 -7.77 12.76
C GLY A 226 5.10 -9.20 12.95
N TYR A 227 4.20 -10.10 13.32
CA TYR A 227 4.54 -11.50 13.57
C TYR A 227 4.87 -12.27 12.29
N LEU A 228 6.04 -12.89 12.26
CA LEU A 228 6.48 -13.75 11.16
C LEU A 228 5.47 -14.87 10.87
N VAL A 229 4.88 -15.48 11.91
CA VAL A 229 3.90 -16.55 11.73
C VAL A 229 2.70 -16.11 10.89
N SER A 230 2.21 -14.89 11.11
CA SER A 230 1.08 -14.34 10.34
C SER A 230 1.43 -14.11 8.87
N ALA A 231 2.64 -13.62 8.58
CA ALA A 231 3.12 -13.48 7.21
C ALA A 231 3.27 -14.85 6.50
N LEU A 232 3.79 -15.87 7.20
CA LEU A 232 3.92 -17.23 6.67
C LEU A 232 2.56 -17.90 6.41
N ASP A 233 1.57 -17.65 7.28
CA ASP A 233 0.20 -18.13 7.08
C ASP A 233 -0.45 -17.47 5.85
N ILE A 234 -0.32 -16.14 5.69
CA ILE A 234 -0.86 -15.43 4.54
C ILE A 234 -0.12 -15.81 3.26
N ALA A 235 1.23 -15.94 3.30
CA ALA A 235 2.00 -16.44 2.17
C ALA A 235 1.50 -17.81 1.68
N GLY A 236 1.07 -18.68 2.60
CA GLY A 236 0.53 -19.99 2.30
C GLY A 236 -0.71 -20.01 1.41
N TYR A 237 -1.46 -18.91 1.31
CA TYR A 237 -2.55 -18.77 0.34
C TYR A 237 -2.05 -18.68 -1.11
N PHE A 238 -0.84 -18.20 -1.33
CA PHE A 238 -0.27 -17.95 -2.65
C PHE A 238 0.75 -19.02 -3.06
N ILE A 239 1.65 -19.41 -2.14
CA ILE A 239 2.76 -20.32 -2.43
C ILE A 239 2.59 -21.71 -1.81
N GLY A 240 1.48 -21.98 -1.11
CA GLY A 240 1.25 -23.27 -0.48
C GLY A 240 2.23 -23.54 0.67
N SER A 241 3.01 -24.63 0.57
CA SER A 241 4.04 -24.99 1.55
C SER A 241 5.47 -24.79 1.03
N ASP A 242 5.62 -23.97 0.01
CA ASP A 242 6.94 -23.69 -0.58
C ASP A 242 7.78 -22.78 0.33
N PRO A 243 9.10 -22.66 0.12
CA PRO A 243 9.97 -21.78 0.88
C PRO A 243 9.47 -20.33 0.87
N ALA A 244 9.32 -19.72 2.05
CA ALA A 244 8.93 -18.31 2.17
C ALA A 244 10.12 -17.38 2.43
N LEU A 245 11.14 -17.88 3.14
CA LEU A 245 12.38 -17.14 3.37
C LEU A 245 13.54 -18.08 3.68
N LYS A 246 14.75 -17.57 3.46
CA LYS A 246 15.99 -18.12 4.02
C LYS A 246 16.44 -17.28 5.20
N THR A 247 16.95 -17.92 6.24
CA THR A 247 17.56 -17.23 7.40
C THR A 247 19.00 -17.67 7.58
N GLN A 248 19.83 -16.73 7.96
CA GLN A 248 21.23 -16.96 8.30
C GLN A 248 21.50 -16.39 9.68
N SER A 249 21.74 -17.25 10.65
CA SER A 249 22.36 -16.93 11.93
C SER A 249 23.87 -17.08 11.81
N ARG A 250 24.62 -16.71 12.84
CA ARG A 250 26.09 -16.82 12.86
C ARG A 250 26.62 -18.16 12.31
N ASN A 251 25.99 -19.27 12.67
CA ASN A 251 26.50 -20.62 12.42
C ASN A 251 25.59 -21.49 11.56
N LYS A 252 24.43 -20.99 11.13
CA LYS A 252 23.44 -21.83 10.46
C LYS A 252 22.61 -21.05 9.45
N THR A 253 22.47 -21.63 8.28
CA THR A 253 21.44 -21.24 7.29
C THR A 253 20.25 -22.19 7.41
N SER A 254 19.06 -21.66 7.37
CA SER A 254 17.80 -22.42 7.44
C SER A 254 16.81 -21.88 6.40
N ILE A 255 15.90 -22.75 5.94
CA ILE A 255 14.79 -22.39 5.10
C ILE A 255 13.51 -22.51 5.93
N THR A 256 12.66 -21.52 5.85
CA THR A 256 11.34 -21.54 6.47
C THR A 256 10.29 -21.53 5.38
N ASN A 257 9.39 -22.50 5.43
CA ASN A 257 8.30 -22.65 4.47
C ASN A 257 7.06 -21.88 4.94
N ALA A 258 6.23 -21.48 4.01
CA ALA A 258 4.89 -20.98 4.31
C ALA A 258 4.00 -22.11 4.83
N TYR A 259 2.90 -21.76 5.50
CA TYR A 259 1.94 -22.70 6.05
C TYR A 259 0.78 -22.88 5.07
N LYS A 260 0.69 -24.08 4.48
CA LYS A 260 -0.35 -24.41 3.49
C LYS A 260 -1.75 -24.16 4.03
N GLN A 261 -2.54 -23.41 3.29
CA GLN A 261 -3.93 -23.10 3.62
C GLN A 261 -4.90 -24.12 3.00
N ARG A 262 -6.16 -24.12 3.46
CA ARG A 262 -7.19 -25.04 2.92
C ARG A 262 -7.64 -24.66 1.51
N ARG A 263 -7.55 -23.40 1.14
CA ARG A 263 -7.89 -22.87 -0.18
C ARG A 263 -6.81 -21.89 -0.60
N ASP A 264 -6.20 -22.17 -1.70
CA ASP A 264 -5.22 -21.27 -2.29
C ASP A 264 -5.92 -20.11 -3.02
N ILE A 265 -5.21 -18.98 -3.17
CA ILE A 265 -5.61 -17.89 -4.06
C ILE A 265 -4.94 -18.17 -5.40
N SER A 266 -5.77 -18.56 -6.39
CA SER A 266 -5.36 -18.81 -7.78
C SER A 266 -5.79 -17.68 -8.71
N GLU A 267 -6.62 -16.79 -8.23
CA GLU A 267 -7.05 -15.61 -8.94
C GLU A 267 -5.86 -14.67 -9.17
N PRO A 268 -5.82 -13.95 -10.31
CA PRO A 268 -4.78 -12.94 -10.56
C PRO A 268 -4.67 -11.98 -9.37
N SER A 269 -3.45 -11.79 -8.88
CA SER A 269 -3.21 -11.00 -7.68
C SER A 269 -2.09 -10.00 -7.88
N ILE A 270 -2.20 -8.85 -7.24
CA ILE A 270 -1.20 -7.78 -7.22
C ILE A 270 -0.97 -7.35 -5.78
N PHE A 271 0.28 -7.15 -5.41
CA PHE A 271 0.66 -6.60 -4.11
C PHE A 271 1.14 -5.16 -4.26
N LEU A 272 0.64 -4.28 -3.41
CA LEU A 272 1.08 -2.89 -3.34
C LEU A 272 2.05 -2.71 -2.18
N VAL A 273 3.18 -2.07 -2.45
CA VAL A 273 4.22 -1.80 -1.46
C VAL A 273 4.72 -0.36 -1.56
N ASN A 274 5.28 0.16 -0.46
CA ASN A 274 5.99 1.44 -0.44
C ASN A 274 7.21 1.40 0.50
N GLU A 275 7.90 2.52 0.63
CA GLU A 275 9.10 2.67 1.45
C GLU A 275 8.88 2.42 2.96
N PHE A 276 7.63 2.33 3.40
CA PHE A 276 7.28 1.98 4.78
C PHE A 276 6.88 0.51 4.95
N SER A 277 6.75 -0.25 3.85
CA SER A 277 6.54 -1.70 3.92
C SER A 277 7.81 -2.37 4.43
N ALA A 278 7.77 -3.04 5.59
CA ALA A 278 8.98 -3.55 6.23
C ALA A 278 8.81 -4.95 6.84
N SER A 279 9.94 -5.67 7.05
CA SER A 279 10.01 -6.89 7.85
C SER A 279 9.06 -8.00 7.34
N ALA A 280 7.98 -8.34 8.07
CA ALA A 280 7.00 -9.37 7.69
C ALA A 280 6.32 -9.06 6.35
N SER A 281 6.10 -7.77 6.02
CA SER A 281 5.60 -7.32 4.71
C SER A 281 6.58 -7.68 3.60
N GLU A 282 7.87 -7.49 3.85
CA GLU A 282 8.92 -7.81 2.88
C GLU A 282 9.10 -9.31 2.68
N ILE A 283 8.92 -10.09 3.75
CA ILE A 283 8.92 -11.56 3.66
C ILE A 283 7.76 -12.05 2.78
N LEU A 284 6.55 -11.54 3.00
CA LEU A 284 5.38 -11.91 2.18
C LEU A 284 5.55 -11.47 0.73
N ALA A 285 5.96 -10.21 0.48
CA ALA A 285 6.18 -9.69 -0.86
C ALA A 285 7.27 -10.47 -1.61
N ALA A 286 8.43 -10.72 -0.96
CA ALA A 286 9.51 -11.52 -1.54
C ALA A 286 9.07 -12.95 -1.86
N ALA A 287 8.27 -13.56 -0.98
CA ALA A 287 7.80 -14.93 -1.18
C ALA A 287 6.91 -15.04 -2.43
N VAL A 288 5.94 -14.14 -2.59
CA VAL A 288 5.03 -14.19 -3.74
C VAL A 288 5.72 -13.78 -5.04
N GLN A 289 6.69 -12.85 -4.99
CA GLN A 289 7.48 -12.41 -6.13
C GLN A 289 8.40 -13.54 -6.64
N ASP A 290 9.22 -14.10 -5.76
CA ASP A 290 10.19 -15.15 -6.11
C ASP A 290 9.53 -16.45 -6.65
N HIS A 291 8.28 -16.71 -6.29
CA HIS A 291 7.49 -17.83 -6.80
C HIS A 291 6.61 -17.49 -8.00
N ASP A 292 6.71 -16.28 -8.57
CA ASP A 292 5.87 -15.79 -9.68
C ASP A 292 4.36 -15.99 -9.40
N LYS A 293 3.89 -15.68 -8.19
CA LYS A 293 2.48 -15.85 -7.80
C LYS A 293 1.67 -14.58 -7.85
N ALA A 294 2.32 -13.42 -7.73
CA ALA A 294 1.70 -12.12 -7.83
C ALA A 294 2.73 -11.09 -8.33
N LEU A 295 2.23 -9.99 -8.88
CA LEU A 295 3.02 -8.84 -9.29
C LEU A 295 3.14 -7.88 -8.10
N ILE A 296 4.33 -7.35 -7.88
CA ILE A 296 4.60 -6.33 -6.86
C ILE A 296 4.64 -4.96 -7.55
N ILE A 297 3.82 -4.02 -7.08
CA ILE A 297 3.70 -2.67 -7.65
C ILE A 297 3.90 -1.63 -6.55
N GLY A 298 4.55 -0.53 -6.87
CA GLY A 298 4.71 0.62 -5.98
C GLY A 298 6.14 1.08 -5.88
N GLN A 299 6.64 1.29 -4.67
CA GLN A 299 7.99 1.78 -4.41
C GLN A 299 8.82 0.70 -3.70
N THR A 300 10.15 0.81 -3.79
CA THR A 300 11.06 -0.08 -3.08
C THR A 300 10.77 -0.04 -1.58
N THR A 301 10.69 -1.21 -0.96
CA THR A 301 10.35 -1.34 0.46
C THR A 301 11.49 -0.90 1.38
N TYR A 302 11.26 -0.85 2.68
CA TYR A 302 12.17 -0.29 3.68
C TYR A 302 13.55 -0.96 3.72
N GLY A 303 13.61 -2.29 3.57
CA GLY A 303 14.86 -3.03 3.63
C GLY A 303 15.26 -3.50 5.03
N LYS A 304 14.30 -3.92 5.85
CA LYS A 304 14.59 -4.54 7.14
C LYS A 304 14.71 -6.04 6.98
N GLY A 305 15.93 -6.52 6.78
CA GLY A 305 16.27 -7.92 6.57
C GLY A 305 16.85 -8.63 7.80
N THR A 306 16.64 -8.10 9.03
CA THR A 306 17.13 -8.66 10.28
C THR A 306 16.01 -9.19 11.17
N MET A 307 16.33 -10.24 11.91
CA MET A 307 15.42 -10.87 12.88
C MET A 307 15.99 -10.71 14.30
N GLN A 308 15.12 -10.25 15.19
CA GLN A 308 15.44 -10.10 16.60
C GLN A 308 14.81 -11.23 17.42
N ARG A 309 15.53 -11.64 18.46
CA ARG A 309 15.01 -12.49 19.52
C ARG A 309 15.08 -11.76 20.84
N VAL A 310 14.06 -11.93 21.66
CA VAL A 310 14.04 -11.38 23.01
C VAL A 310 14.46 -12.47 23.99
N PHE A 311 15.41 -12.12 24.84
CA PHE A 311 15.93 -12.95 25.93
C PHE A 311 15.48 -12.31 27.24
N GLN A 312 14.71 -13.05 28.04
CA GLN A 312 14.42 -12.66 29.42
C GLN A 312 15.66 -12.95 30.25
N LEU A 313 16.13 -11.96 31.01
CA LEU A 313 17.31 -12.10 31.84
C LEU A 313 16.94 -12.79 33.16
N GLY A 314 17.81 -13.68 33.64
CA GLY A 314 17.55 -14.56 34.79
C GLY A 314 17.37 -13.82 36.12
N SER A 315 17.92 -12.62 36.23
CA SER A 315 17.68 -11.72 37.37
C SER A 315 16.23 -11.19 37.44
N GLY A 316 15.44 -11.30 36.34
CA GLY A 316 14.12 -10.68 36.22
C GLY A 316 14.18 -9.16 36.02
N GLU A 317 15.39 -8.59 35.89
CA GLU A 317 15.62 -7.14 35.84
C GLU A 317 15.44 -6.54 34.44
N GLY A 318 15.27 -7.37 33.40
CA GLY A 318 15.07 -6.84 32.05
C GLY A 318 15.00 -7.89 30.96
N PHE A 319 14.93 -7.37 29.75
CA PHE A 319 14.83 -8.14 28.51
C PHE A 319 15.86 -7.61 27.51
N LEU A 320 16.63 -8.49 26.90
CA LEU A 320 17.52 -8.16 25.81
C LEU A 320 16.89 -8.56 24.48
N LYS A 321 16.45 -7.58 23.66
CA LYS A 321 16.12 -7.80 22.27
C LYS A 321 17.42 -7.72 21.47
N LEU A 322 17.80 -8.80 20.78
CA LEU A 322 19.08 -8.94 20.10
C LEU A 322 18.86 -9.43 18.65
N THR A 323 19.58 -8.85 17.70
CA THR A 323 19.61 -9.34 16.32
C THR A 323 20.36 -10.67 16.25
N THR A 324 19.64 -11.74 15.94
CA THR A 324 20.17 -13.12 15.96
C THR A 324 20.29 -13.76 14.58
N ALA A 325 19.65 -13.20 13.57
CA ALA A 325 19.72 -13.69 12.21
C ALA A 325 19.44 -12.58 11.19
N ARG A 326 19.91 -12.80 9.95
CA ARG A 326 19.45 -12.11 8.75
C ARG A 326 18.49 -12.99 7.98
N PHE A 327 17.55 -12.38 7.28
CA PHE A 327 16.70 -13.12 6.36
C PHE A 327 16.84 -12.59 4.92
N PHE A 328 16.55 -13.46 4.00
CA PHE A 328 16.67 -13.28 2.55
C PHE A 328 15.39 -13.78 1.90
N SER A 329 15.15 -13.36 0.67
CA SER A 329 14.07 -13.93 -0.13
C SER A 329 14.24 -15.45 -0.32
N PRO A 330 13.23 -16.19 -0.75
CA PRO A 330 13.36 -17.62 -1.07
C PRO A 330 14.52 -17.94 -2.00
N ASN A 331 14.76 -17.11 -3.02
CA ASN A 331 15.86 -17.25 -3.96
C ASN A 331 17.23 -16.81 -3.38
N GLY A 332 17.24 -16.20 -2.20
CA GLY A 332 18.45 -15.77 -1.49
C GLY A 332 18.86 -14.33 -1.79
N ASN A 333 17.95 -13.49 -2.32
CA ASN A 333 18.21 -12.08 -2.50
C ASN A 333 18.27 -11.38 -1.15
N THR A 334 19.23 -10.46 -0.99
CA THR A 334 19.40 -9.66 0.22
C THR A 334 18.30 -8.62 0.31
N ILE A 335 17.63 -8.59 1.47
CA ILE A 335 16.59 -7.60 1.79
C ILE A 335 17.18 -6.46 2.64
N GLU A 336 18.09 -6.77 3.57
CA GLU A 336 18.71 -5.80 4.46
C GLU A 336 19.35 -4.64 3.69
N GLY A 337 18.89 -3.42 3.98
CA GLY A 337 19.34 -2.17 3.37
C GLY A 337 19.01 -1.99 1.88
N LYS A 338 18.31 -2.95 1.26
CA LYS A 338 17.92 -2.90 -0.16
C LYS A 338 16.41 -2.84 -0.37
N GLY A 339 15.64 -3.51 0.48
CA GLY A 339 14.22 -3.70 0.30
C GLY A 339 13.87 -4.68 -0.82
N ILE A 340 12.57 -4.80 -1.05
CA ILE A 340 12.00 -5.50 -2.20
C ILE A 340 11.81 -4.48 -3.31
N ILE A 341 12.42 -4.73 -4.46
CA ILE A 341 12.25 -3.90 -5.66
C ILE A 341 10.96 -4.35 -6.35
N PRO A 342 9.98 -3.49 -6.54
CA PRO A 342 8.74 -3.83 -7.24
C PRO A 342 9.01 -4.26 -8.68
N ASP A 343 8.14 -5.12 -9.22
CA ASP A 343 8.16 -5.49 -10.64
C ASP A 343 7.77 -4.29 -11.53
N LEU A 344 6.89 -3.42 -11.02
CA LEU A 344 6.54 -2.15 -11.63
C LEU A 344 6.72 -1.01 -10.61
N LEU A 345 7.67 -0.13 -10.87
CA LEU A 345 7.97 1.02 -10.03
C LEU A 345 7.01 2.17 -10.37
N ILE A 346 5.98 2.37 -9.55
CA ILE A 346 4.97 3.44 -9.70
C ILE A 346 5.21 4.48 -8.61
N GLN A 347 5.62 5.69 -9.00
CA GLN A 347 6.05 6.76 -8.08
C GLN A 347 5.25 8.04 -8.21
N GLU A 348 4.82 8.39 -9.43
CA GLU A 348 4.14 9.65 -9.72
C GLU A 348 2.63 9.57 -9.56
N ASN A 349 2.06 8.37 -9.72
CA ASN A 349 0.63 8.10 -9.60
C ASN A 349 0.34 7.12 -8.46
N ASP A 350 -0.95 6.99 -8.11
CA ASP A 350 -1.38 6.00 -7.12
C ASP A 350 -1.21 4.57 -7.67
N PRO A 351 -0.34 3.73 -7.04
CA PRO A 351 -0.17 2.34 -7.43
C PRO A 351 -1.47 1.52 -7.46
N LEU A 352 -2.46 1.90 -6.65
CA LEU A 352 -3.78 1.25 -6.66
C LEU A 352 -4.47 1.41 -8.01
N LYS A 353 -4.39 2.58 -8.66
CA LYS A 353 -4.94 2.80 -10.01
C LYS A 353 -4.26 1.91 -11.05
N ALA A 354 -2.93 1.78 -10.99
CA ALA A 354 -2.18 0.90 -11.88
C ALA A 354 -2.59 -0.58 -11.70
N ALA A 355 -2.75 -1.03 -10.45
CA ALA A 355 -3.22 -2.37 -10.13
C ALA A 355 -4.66 -2.62 -10.61
N GLN A 356 -5.56 -1.67 -10.39
CA GLN A 356 -6.93 -1.74 -10.90
C GLN A 356 -6.98 -1.84 -12.42
N LEU A 357 -6.14 -1.09 -13.13
CA LEU A 357 -6.05 -1.18 -14.59
C LEU A 357 -5.61 -2.57 -15.04
N LEU A 358 -4.54 -3.12 -14.49
CA LEU A 358 -4.02 -4.45 -14.85
C LEU A 358 -5.01 -5.58 -14.60
N LEU A 359 -5.94 -5.40 -13.67
CA LEU A 359 -6.97 -6.37 -13.32
C LEU A 359 -8.35 -6.03 -13.92
N SER A 360 -8.46 -4.96 -14.70
CA SER A 360 -9.75 -4.46 -15.21
C SER A 360 -10.27 -5.21 -16.42
N GLY A 361 -9.43 -5.96 -17.14
CA GLY A 361 -9.78 -6.61 -18.39
C GLY A 361 -10.76 -7.76 -18.21
N SER A 362 -11.76 -7.83 -19.10
CA SER A 362 -12.86 -8.79 -19.04
C SER A 362 -13.06 -9.63 -20.30
N GLY A 363 -12.00 -9.84 -21.12
CA GLY A 363 -12.08 -10.65 -22.32
C GLY A 363 -12.85 -10.03 -23.51
N THR A 364 -12.92 -8.69 -23.58
CA THR A 364 -13.57 -7.94 -24.67
C THR A 364 -12.57 -7.48 -25.73
N SER A 365 -13.06 -7.01 -26.89
CA SER A 365 -12.23 -6.44 -27.96
C SER A 365 -11.50 -5.15 -27.60
N HIS A 366 -11.71 -4.63 -26.38
CA HIS A 366 -11.07 -3.41 -25.85
C HIS A 366 -10.03 -3.73 -24.78
N ASN A 367 -9.49 -4.93 -24.77
CA ASN A 367 -8.47 -5.32 -23.80
C ASN A 367 -7.10 -5.35 -24.44
N ILE A 368 -6.11 -4.93 -23.65
CA ILE A 368 -4.70 -5.28 -23.89
C ILE A 368 -4.26 -6.21 -22.78
N THR A 369 -3.62 -7.30 -23.15
CA THR A 369 -3.05 -8.23 -22.18
C THR A 369 -1.53 -8.14 -22.23
N PHE A 370 -0.92 -7.88 -21.08
CA PHE A 370 0.51 -7.88 -20.85
C PHE A 370 0.93 -9.20 -20.20
N ARG A 371 2.07 -9.74 -20.63
CA ARG A 371 2.75 -10.84 -19.93
C ARG A 371 3.97 -10.28 -19.22
N ILE A 372 3.89 -10.20 -17.90
CA ILE A 372 4.95 -9.71 -17.03
C ILE A 372 5.48 -10.92 -16.25
N GLY A 373 6.75 -11.28 -16.48
CA GLY A 373 7.26 -12.56 -15.98
C GLY A 373 6.48 -13.74 -16.54
N ARG A 374 5.88 -14.54 -15.67
CA ARG A 374 5.01 -15.68 -16.04
C ARG A 374 3.51 -15.38 -15.96
N LEU A 375 3.15 -14.19 -15.53
CA LEU A 375 1.78 -13.78 -15.26
C LEU A 375 1.20 -12.96 -16.41
N ASN A 376 -0.10 -13.11 -16.65
CA ASN A 376 -0.84 -12.32 -17.63
C ASN A 376 -1.81 -11.39 -16.91
N TYR A 377 -1.76 -10.12 -17.30
CA TYR A 377 -2.63 -9.06 -16.77
C TYR A 377 -3.33 -8.37 -17.93
N SER A 378 -4.63 -8.10 -17.78
CA SER A 378 -5.43 -7.50 -18.86
C SER A 378 -6.01 -6.17 -18.44
N VAL A 379 -5.81 -5.16 -19.27
CA VAL A 379 -6.30 -3.79 -19.10
C VAL A 379 -7.51 -3.55 -19.99
N ASP A 380 -8.63 -3.08 -19.41
CA ASP A 380 -9.73 -2.50 -20.19
C ASP A 380 -9.34 -1.09 -20.64
N THR A 381 -9.04 -0.94 -21.91
CA THR A 381 -8.53 0.32 -22.47
C THR A 381 -9.56 1.45 -22.44
N ARG A 382 -10.86 1.15 -22.29
CA ARG A 382 -11.90 2.17 -22.12
C ARG A 382 -11.75 2.88 -20.77
N ILE A 383 -11.30 2.16 -19.73
CA ILE A 383 -10.97 2.74 -18.43
C ILE A 383 -9.67 3.51 -18.52
N ALA A 384 -8.63 2.89 -19.11
CA ALA A 384 -7.32 3.50 -19.28
C ALA A 384 -7.38 4.83 -20.06
N ALA A 385 -8.29 4.95 -21.04
CA ALA A 385 -8.49 6.16 -21.83
C ALA A 385 -9.32 7.26 -21.11
N THR A 386 -9.76 7.05 -19.87
CA THR A 386 -10.44 8.10 -19.10
C THR A 386 -9.42 9.09 -18.49
N PRO A 387 -9.79 10.36 -18.27
CA PRO A 387 -8.89 11.35 -17.65
C PRO A 387 -8.34 10.89 -16.29
N ASP A 388 -9.14 10.18 -15.48
CA ASP A 388 -8.77 9.75 -14.13
C ASP A 388 -7.68 8.67 -14.12
N TYR A 389 -7.54 7.90 -15.20
CA TYR A 389 -6.60 6.79 -15.32
C TYR A 389 -5.49 7.03 -16.34
N TRP A 390 -5.57 8.10 -17.14
CA TRP A 390 -4.65 8.34 -18.25
C TRP A 390 -3.18 8.37 -17.80
N SER A 391 -2.86 9.22 -16.83
CA SER A 391 -1.49 9.36 -16.32
C SER A 391 -0.99 8.08 -15.64
N ALA A 392 -1.85 7.41 -14.86
CA ALA A 392 -1.50 6.14 -14.23
C ALA A 392 -1.23 5.04 -15.26
N TYR A 393 -1.99 5.03 -16.36
CA TYR A 393 -1.76 4.08 -17.45
C TYR A 393 -0.48 4.39 -18.23
N GLN A 394 -0.17 5.66 -18.45
CA GLN A 394 1.11 6.05 -19.06
C GLN A 394 2.30 5.64 -18.21
N GLU A 395 2.26 5.93 -16.91
CA GLU A 395 3.33 5.51 -16.00
C GLU A 395 3.48 3.99 -16.00
N LEU A 396 2.36 3.24 -15.93
CA LEU A 396 2.36 1.79 -16.01
C LEU A 396 3.05 1.30 -17.29
N ILE A 397 2.68 1.84 -18.45
CA ILE A 397 3.30 1.45 -19.74
C ILE A 397 4.81 1.74 -19.74
N ASN A 398 5.22 2.89 -19.20
CA ASN A 398 6.62 3.30 -19.14
C ASN A 398 7.47 2.46 -18.19
N GLN A 399 6.84 1.84 -17.20
CA GLN A 399 7.50 0.97 -16.21
C GLN A 399 7.45 -0.52 -16.58
N LEU A 400 6.83 -0.88 -17.73
CA LEU A 400 6.86 -2.27 -18.17
C LEU A 400 8.32 -2.72 -18.37
N PRO A 401 8.70 -3.91 -17.87
CA PRO A 401 10.03 -4.47 -18.12
C PRO A 401 10.34 -4.57 -19.60
N ASP A 402 11.60 -4.37 -19.97
CA ASP A 402 12.08 -4.58 -21.32
C ASP A 402 11.66 -5.96 -21.85
N TYR A 403 11.23 -6.00 -23.11
CA TYR A 403 10.74 -7.23 -23.76
C TYR A 403 9.46 -7.81 -23.17
N THR A 404 8.68 -7.04 -22.39
CA THR A 404 7.33 -7.47 -22.00
C THR A 404 6.52 -7.82 -23.24
N LEU A 405 5.86 -8.97 -23.20
CA LEU A 405 4.97 -9.37 -24.29
C LEU A 405 3.59 -8.77 -24.09
N TYR A 406 2.98 -8.32 -25.17
CA TYR A 406 1.59 -7.87 -25.17
C TYR A 406 0.79 -8.43 -26.33
N ARG A 407 -0.53 -8.46 -26.20
CA ARG A 407 -1.47 -8.75 -27.29
C ARG A 407 -2.69 -7.82 -27.16
N LEU A 408 -3.20 -7.37 -28.32
CA LEU A 408 -4.31 -6.41 -28.38
C LEU A 408 -5.70 -7.07 -28.24
N SER A 409 -5.78 -8.39 -28.41
CA SER A 409 -6.98 -9.21 -28.19
C SER A 409 -6.58 -10.64 -27.91
N GLU A 410 -7.52 -11.50 -27.49
CA GLU A 410 -7.23 -12.93 -27.28
C GLU A 410 -6.82 -13.67 -28.56
N GLU A 411 -7.31 -13.19 -29.71
CA GLU A 411 -7.02 -13.77 -31.04
C GLU A 411 -5.71 -13.24 -31.65
N SER A 412 -5.13 -12.16 -31.08
CA SER A 412 -3.91 -11.56 -31.61
C SER A 412 -2.66 -12.33 -31.17
N GLU A 413 -1.64 -12.35 -32.03
CA GLU A 413 -0.32 -12.87 -31.68
C GLU A 413 0.35 -12.00 -30.60
N TRP A 414 1.20 -12.64 -29.80
CA TRP A 414 2.02 -11.94 -28.83
C TRP A 414 3.10 -11.11 -29.55
N GLN A 415 3.21 -9.86 -29.15
CA GLN A 415 4.21 -8.91 -29.64
C GLN A 415 5.12 -8.49 -28.51
N VAL A 416 6.34 -8.09 -28.83
CA VAL A 416 7.30 -7.56 -27.86
C VAL A 416 7.07 -6.06 -27.71
N THR A 417 7.04 -5.55 -26.50
CA THR A 417 6.96 -4.11 -26.27
C THR A 417 8.27 -3.44 -26.66
N ASP A 418 8.13 -2.33 -27.40
CA ASP A 418 9.21 -1.36 -27.57
C ASP A 418 8.82 -0.11 -26.74
N PRO A 419 9.52 0.18 -25.63
CA PRO A 419 9.16 1.30 -24.75
C PRO A 419 9.06 2.65 -25.46
N GLN A 420 9.86 2.89 -26.49
CA GLN A 420 9.82 4.14 -27.25
C GLN A 420 8.59 4.26 -28.15
N GLN A 421 8.05 3.13 -28.64
CA GLN A 421 6.85 3.12 -29.46
C GLN A 421 5.56 3.14 -28.64
N LEU A 422 5.63 2.72 -27.36
CA LEU A 422 4.45 2.58 -26.52
C LEU A 422 3.80 3.94 -26.20
N GLN A 423 4.59 4.95 -25.89
CA GLN A 423 4.11 6.25 -25.42
C GLN A 423 3.28 7.01 -26.45
N GLU A 424 3.60 6.86 -27.74
CA GLU A 424 2.93 7.58 -28.83
C GLU A 424 1.91 6.70 -29.59
N SER A 425 1.75 5.43 -29.15
CA SER A 425 0.86 4.50 -29.85
C SER A 425 -0.58 4.59 -29.34
N TYR A 426 -1.46 5.15 -30.17
CA TYR A 426 -2.90 5.12 -29.91
C TYR A 426 -3.44 3.68 -29.66
N LEU A 427 -2.75 2.65 -30.16
CA LEU A 427 -3.17 1.25 -30.03
C LEU A 427 -3.31 0.78 -28.59
N PHE A 428 -2.54 1.36 -27.67
CA PHE A 428 -2.63 1.01 -26.25
C PHE A 428 -3.89 1.55 -25.57
N TYR A 429 -4.47 2.62 -26.11
CA TYR A 429 -5.70 3.22 -25.61
C TYR A 429 -6.93 2.85 -26.43
N PHE A 430 -6.75 2.66 -27.75
CA PHE A 430 -7.82 2.43 -28.71
C PHE A 430 -7.49 1.27 -29.66
N PRO A 431 -7.28 0.04 -29.13
CA PRO A 431 -6.84 -1.11 -29.94
C PRO A 431 -7.85 -1.51 -31.01
N ALA A 432 -9.14 -1.23 -30.79
CA ALA A 432 -10.21 -1.56 -31.74
C ALA A 432 -10.44 -0.47 -32.80
N TYR A 433 -9.64 0.62 -32.81
CA TYR A 433 -9.81 1.71 -33.77
C TYR A 433 -8.93 1.50 -35.00
N GLN A 434 -9.52 1.77 -36.16
CA GLN A 434 -8.81 1.74 -37.43
C GLN A 434 -8.10 3.06 -37.66
N LYS A 435 -6.77 3.00 -37.90
CA LYS A 435 -6.00 4.17 -38.31
C LYS A 435 -6.41 4.61 -39.72
N LEU A 436 -6.70 5.90 -39.90
CA LEU A 436 -6.95 6.52 -41.20
C LEU A 436 -5.63 7.00 -41.83
N ASN A 437 -5.11 8.09 -41.35
CA ASN A 437 -3.88 8.70 -41.82
C ASN A 437 -3.06 9.24 -40.64
N HIS A 438 -1.85 9.64 -41.00
CA HIS A 438 -0.99 10.43 -40.12
C HIS A 438 -0.82 11.81 -40.77
N LEU A 439 -1.06 12.88 -39.99
CA LEU A 439 -0.86 14.23 -40.42
C LEU A 439 0.42 14.75 -39.77
N GLU A 440 1.46 14.96 -40.59
CA GLU A 440 2.77 15.44 -40.15
C GLU A 440 2.89 16.94 -40.31
N SER A 441 3.49 17.62 -39.33
CA SER A 441 3.83 19.05 -39.38
C SER A 441 2.65 19.98 -39.70
N ILE A 442 1.49 19.76 -39.04
CA ILE A 442 0.34 20.64 -39.19
C ILE A 442 0.52 21.94 -38.40
N PRO A 443 -0.05 23.09 -38.85
CA PRO A 443 -0.02 24.33 -38.08
C PRO A 443 -0.86 24.25 -36.81
N GLU A 444 -0.54 25.11 -35.82
CA GLU A 444 -1.21 25.16 -34.50
C GLU A 444 -2.71 25.47 -34.57
N ASP A 445 -3.14 26.18 -35.62
CA ASP A 445 -4.52 26.62 -35.83
C ASP A 445 -5.26 25.80 -36.92
N LYS A 446 -4.78 24.58 -37.18
CA LYS A 446 -5.36 23.70 -38.21
C LYS A 446 -6.83 23.41 -37.99
N GLU A 447 -7.65 23.67 -39.02
CA GLU A 447 -9.00 23.17 -39.16
C GLU A 447 -8.97 21.79 -39.85
N PHE A 448 -9.74 20.84 -39.32
CA PHE A 448 -9.82 19.50 -39.88
C PHE A 448 -11.11 19.31 -40.67
N CYS A 449 -10.98 19.10 -41.99
CA CYS A 449 -12.13 18.75 -42.83
C CYS A 449 -12.30 17.22 -42.86
N ILE A 450 -13.38 16.71 -42.29
CA ILE A 450 -13.69 15.29 -42.24
C ILE A 450 -14.80 14.99 -43.25
N SER A 451 -14.54 14.03 -44.15
CA SER A 451 -15.48 13.62 -45.19
C SER A 451 -15.90 12.18 -45.01
N PHE A 452 -17.20 11.90 -45.08
CA PHE A 452 -17.79 10.59 -44.96
C PHE A 452 -18.29 10.09 -46.31
N SER A 453 -18.21 8.82 -46.59
CA SER A 453 -18.75 8.19 -47.79
C SER A 453 -20.30 8.23 -47.83
N GLN A 454 -20.92 8.36 -46.67
CA GLN A 454 -22.35 8.37 -46.47
C GLN A 454 -22.80 9.61 -45.70
N ALA A 455 -24.12 9.88 -45.72
CA ALA A 455 -24.66 10.99 -44.97
C ALA A 455 -24.62 10.71 -43.47
N LEU A 456 -24.24 11.72 -42.69
CA LEU A 456 -24.21 11.70 -41.22
C LEU A 456 -25.59 12.03 -40.65
N GLU A 457 -25.93 11.43 -39.53
CA GLU A 457 -26.94 11.96 -38.61
C GLU A 457 -26.26 13.01 -37.75
N ASN A 458 -26.46 14.29 -38.07
CA ASN A 458 -25.71 15.40 -37.50
C ASN A 458 -25.73 15.43 -35.96
N GLU A 459 -26.84 15.01 -35.33
CA GLU A 459 -26.97 14.99 -33.87
C GLU A 459 -26.04 13.95 -33.20
N SER A 460 -25.72 12.88 -33.93
CA SER A 460 -24.76 11.85 -33.43
C SER A 460 -23.33 12.30 -33.45
N PHE A 461 -22.99 13.38 -34.18
CA PHE A 461 -21.64 13.90 -34.31
C PHE A 461 -21.42 15.10 -33.39
N ASN A 462 -20.85 14.87 -32.23
CA ASN A 462 -20.72 15.83 -31.15
C ASN A 462 -19.42 15.61 -30.36
N LYS A 463 -19.21 16.38 -29.30
CA LYS A 463 -18.02 16.32 -28.44
C LYS A 463 -17.75 14.95 -27.79
N ASP A 464 -18.75 14.10 -27.68
CA ASP A 464 -18.61 12.77 -27.07
C ASP A 464 -18.25 11.71 -28.12
N THR A 465 -18.60 11.93 -29.37
CA THR A 465 -18.34 11.02 -30.49
C THR A 465 -17.19 11.45 -31.39
N LEU A 466 -16.73 12.71 -31.31
CA LEU A 466 -15.48 13.18 -31.90
C LEU A 466 -14.65 13.85 -30.83
N GLN A 467 -13.41 13.38 -30.67
CA GLN A 467 -12.49 13.89 -29.67
C GLN A 467 -11.12 14.17 -30.29
N LEU A 468 -10.51 15.28 -29.91
CA LEU A 468 -9.11 15.57 -30.17
C LEU A 468 -8.38 15.50 -28.84
N ILE A 469 -7.45 14.56 -28.72
CA ILE A 469 -6.76 14.25 -27.47
C ILE A 469 -5.26 14.50 -27.65
N GLU A 470 -4.65 15.23 -26.74
CA GLU A 470 -3.20 15.35 -26.64
C GLU A 470 -2.63 13.99 -26.14
N ALA A 471 -1.70 13.41 -26.90
CA ALA A 471 -1.29 12.01 -26.72
C ALA A 471 -0.58 11.75 -25.38
N SER A 472 0.21 12.73 -24.88
CA SER A 472 1.01 12.55 -23.68
C SER A 472 0.24 12.80 -22.39
N SER A 473 -0.71 13.73 -22.38
CA SER A 473 -1.46 14.13 -21.17
C SER A 473 -2.87 13.56 -21.10
N GLY A 474 -3.43 13.13 -22.25
CA GLY A 474 -4.84 12.76 -22.35
C GLY A 474 -5.80 13.95 -22.32
N GLU A 475 -5.27 15.19 -22.40
CA GLU A 475 -6.08 16.40 -22.45
C GLU A 475 -7.00 16.40 -23.67
N ARG A 476 -8.29 16.62 -23.44
CA ARG A 476 -9.28 16.73 -24.49
C ARG A 476 -9.44 18.17 -24.93
N ILE A 477 -9.01 18.46 -26.16
CA ILE A 477 -9.13 19.78 -26.74
C ILE A 477 -10.58 20.03 -27.14
N ALA A 478 -11.15 21.12 -26.67
CA ALA A 478 -12.51 21.51 -27.02
C ALA A 478 -12.61 21.88 -28.52
N LEU A 479 -13.69 21.45 -29.17
CA LEU A 479 -13.89 21.56 -30.62
C LEU A 479 -15.17 22.33 -30.95
N ASP A 480 -15.14 23.09 -32.04
CA ASP A 480 -16.31 23.60 -32.74
C ASP A 480 -16.55 22.79 -34.01
N PHE A 481 -17.82 22.65 -34.40
CA PHE A 481 -18.27 21.85 -35.53
C PHE A 481 -19.06 22.69 -36.51
N LEU A 482 -18.68 22.66 -37.81
CA LEU A 482 -19.39 23.29 -38.90
C LEU A 482 -19.74 22.23 -39.96
N PHE A 483 -21.00 21.91 -40.10
CA PHE A 483 -21.46 20.94 -41.11
C PHE A 483 -21.56 21.61 -42.49
N LEU A 484 -20.84 21.05 -43.46
CA LEU A 484 -20.86 21.45 -44.87
C LEU A 484 -21.73 20.46 -45.67
N GLY A 485 -23.03 20.41 -45.37
CA GLY A 485 -23.96 19.41 -45.92
C GLY A 485 -23.98 18.13 -45.09
N SER A 486 -24.49 17.04 -45.69
CA SER A 486 -24.75 15.79 -44.98
C SER A 486 -23.52 14.85 -44.87
N ARG A 487 -22.42 15.15 -45.52
CA ARG A 487 -21.26 14.23 -45.60
C ARG A 487 -19.94 14.85 -45.20
N GLN A 488 -19.94 16.15 -44.87
CA GLN A 488 -18.71 16.84 -44.49
C GLN A 488 -18.88 17.68 -43.24
N VAL A 489 -17.91 17.67 -42.39
CA VAL A 489 -17.84 18.49 -41.18
C VAL A 489 -16.42 19.10 -41.09
N VAL A 490 -16.37 20.38 -40.80
CA VAL A 490 -15.13 21.09 -40.45
C VAL A 490 -15.10 21.15 -38.92
N VAL A 491 -13.98 20.74 -38.37
CA VAL A 491 -13.73 20.67 -36.93
C VAL A 491 -12.59 21.62 -36.61
N THR A 492 -12.85 22.59 -35.74
CA THR A 492 -11.89 23.63 -35.36
C THR A 492 -11.58 23.52 -33.87
N PRO A 493 -10.32 23.31 -33.48
CA PRO A 493 -9.90 23.40 -32.07
C PRO A 493 -10.17 24.81 -31.52
N LYS A 494 -10.76 24.90 -30.31
CA LYS A 494 -11.05 26.19 -29.64
C LYS A 494 -9.79 26.85 -29.08
N SER A 495 -8.72 26.10 -28.88
CA SER A 495 -7.39 26.60 -28.51
C SER A 495 -6.37 26.18 -29.57
N LYS A 496 -5.32 26.95 -29.73
CA LYS A 496 -4.19 26.56 -30.57
C LYS A 496 -3.58 25.27 -30.04
N LEU A 497 -3.20 24.39 -30.94
CA LEU A 497 -2.42 23.19 -30.64
C LEU A 497 -0.96 23.59 -30.36
N GLU A 498 -0.28 22.84 -29.53
CA GLU A 498 1.10 23.14 -29.15
C GLU A 498 2.10 22.55 -30.15
N GLU A 499 3.06 23.37 -30.60
CA GLU A 499 4.14 22.94 -31.49
C GLU A 499 4.96 21.80 -30.86
N GLY A 500 5.28 20.79 -31.65
CA GLY A 500 6.04 19.61 -31.21
C GLY A 500 5.23 18.54 -30.49
N LYS A 501 3.98 18.82 -30.13
CA LYS A 501 3.11 17.80 -29.52
C LYS A 501 2.40 16.91 -30.54
N SER A 502 2.03 15.72 -30.09
CA SER A 502 1.24 14.74 -30.85
C SER A 502 -0.20 14.72 -30.35
N TYR A 503 -1.14 14.58 -31.28
CA TYR A 503 -2.58 14.51 -31.00
C TYR A 503 -3.22 13.33 -31.72
N TRP A 504 -4.32 12.83 -31.17
CA TRP A 504 -5.18 11.83 -31.81
C TRP A 504 -6.57 12.41 -32.03
N LEU A 505 -6.99 12.47 -33.29
CA LEU A 505 -8.38 12.81 -33.65
C LEU A 505 -9.15 11.50 -33.77
N LEU A 506 -10.07 11.28 -32.83
CA LEU A 506 -10.86 10.07 -32.71
C LEU A 506 -12.28 10.30 -33.19
N ILE A 507 -12.77 9.39 -34.02
CA ILE A 507 -14.19 9.28 -34.39
C ILE A 507 -14.70 7.99 -33.77
N HIS A 508 -15.61 8.11 -32.80
CA HIS A 508 -16.11 6.96 -32.05
C HIS A 508 -17.05 6.10 -32.89
N PRO A 509 -17.15 4.78 -32.58
CA PRO A 509 -17.99 3.84 -33.31
C PRO A 509 -19.49 4.15 -33.21
N GLU A 510 -19.88 4.99 -32.24
CA GLU A 510 -21.26 5.39 -31.98
C GLU A 510 -21.81 6.45 -32.95
N VAL A 511 -20.96 7.05 -33.80
CA VAL A 511 -21.39 7.98 -34.85
C VAL A 511 -22.40 7.26 -35.78
N GLU A 512 -23.54 7.88 -36.02
CA GLU A 512 -24.60 7.30 -36.82
C GLU A 512 -24.57 7.80 -38.27
N LEU A 513 -24.72 6.87 -39.20
CA LEU A 513 -24.79 7.11 -40.64
C LEU A 513 -26.23 6.89 -41.11
N SER A 514 -26.75 7.84 -41.89
CA SER A 514 -28.12 7.77 -42.43
C SER A 514 -28.35 6.48 -43.24
N GLY A 515 -29.29 5.69 -42.79
CA GLY A 515 -29.69 4.46 -43.45
C GLY A 515 -28.85 3.21 -43.20
N GLN A 516 -27.77 3.30 -42.44
CA GLN A 516 -26.92 2.14 -42.08
C GLN A 516 -26.70 1.93 -40.59
N GLY A 517 -27.12 2.87 -39.74
CA GLY A 517 -26.89 2.81 -38.30
C GLY A 517 -25.49 3.30 -37.93
N LYS A 518 -24.93 2.74 -36.84
CA LYS A 518 -23.67 3.18 -36.27
C LYS A 518 -22.45 2.84 -37.14
N LEU A 519 -21.37 3.65 -37.03
CA LEU A 519 -20.09 3.42 -37.73
C LEU A 519 -19.48 2.05 -37.39
N GLY A 520 -19.73 1.55 -36.19
CA GLY A 520 -19.38 0.19 -35.72
C GLY A 520 -17.90 0.01 -35.33
N ILE A 521 -16.96 0.57 -36.10
CA ILE A 521 -15.53 0.57 -35.79
C ILE A 521 -15.08 2.01 -35.66
N GLY A 522 -14.40 2.36 -34.55
CA GLY A 522 -13.83 3.68 -34.35
C GLY A 522 -12.73 3.99 -35.36
N ARG A 523 -12.47 5.26 -35.59
CA ARG A 523 -11.41 5.75 -36.48
C ARG A 523 -10.49 6.67 -35.73
N VAL A 524 -9.19 6.62 -36.08
CA VAL A 524 -8.18 7.51 -35.51
C VAL A 524 -7.30 8.10 -36.58
N THR A 525 -7.08 9.40 -36.50
CA THR A 525 -6.04 10.14 -37.25
C THR A 525 -4.98 10.59 -36.24
N THR A 526 -3.73 10.18 -36.45
CA THR A 526 -2.61 10.64 -35.62
C THR A 526 -2.06 11.93 -36.21
N ILE A 527 -1.69 12.88 -35.35
CA ILE A 527 -1.35 14.25 -35.73
C ILE A 527 -0.07 14.64 -35.01
N LYS A 528 0.86 15.28 -35.75
CA LYS A 528 2.04 15.97 -35.20
C LYS A 528 2.01 17.44 -35.57
N VAL A 529 2.08 18.33 -34.59
CA VAL A 529 2.10 19.79 -34.81
C VAL A 529 3.51 20.23 -35.14
N GLY A 530 3.66 21.09 -36.17
CA GLY A 530 4.93 21.60 -36.63
C GLY A 530 4.75 22.83 -37.53
N THR A 531 5.85 23.34 -38.09
CA THR A 531 5.91 24.63 -38.81
C THR A 531 5.54 24.59 -40.29
N LYS A 532 5.17 23.41 -40.85
CA LYS A 532 4.83 23.27 -42.28
C LYS A 532 3.32 23.21 -42.52
N GLU A 533 2.85 23.96 -43.54
CA GLU A 533 1.46 23.82 -44.04
C GLU A 533 1.27 22.48 -44.75
N SER A 534 0.34 21.65 -44.26
CA SER A 534 -0.19 20.51 -45.00
C SER A 534 -1.69 20.70 -45.27
N LEU A 535 -2.07 20.66 -46.54
CA LEU A 535 -3.46 20.73 -47.02
C LEU A 535 -4.02 19.28 -47.16
N GLU A 536 -4.22 18.55 -46.04
CA GLU A 536 -4.79 17.22 -46.11
C GLU A 536 -6.21 17.17 -45.57
N THR A 537 -7.11 16.50 -46.29
CA THR A 537 -8.48 16.20 -45.88
C THR A 537 -8.55 14.80 -45.31
N ILE A 538 -9.15 14.65 -44.15
CA ILE A 538 -9.39 13.36 -43.53
C ILE A 538 -10.58 12.68 -44.22
N LYS A 539 -10.34 11.54 -44.88
CA LYS A 539 -11.41 10.75 -45.53
C LYS A 539 -11.79 9.59 -44.63
N VAL A 540 -13.04 9.53 -44.19
CA VAL A 540 -13.63 8.40 -43.49
C VAL A 540 -14.42 7.57 -44.52
N LEU A 541 -13.93 6.37 -44.80
CA LEU A 541 -14.55 5.46 -45.77
C LEU A 541 -15.79 4.78 -45.19
#